data_5d912186e59f867743bcefc7f068f7ce
#
_entry.id   5d912186e59f867743bcefc7f068f7ce
#
_cell.length_a   1.000
_cell.length_b   1.000
_cell.length_c   1.000
_cell.angle_alpha   90.00
_cell.angle_beta   90.00
_cell.angle_gamma   90.00
#
_symmetry.space_group_name_H-M   'P 1'
#
loop_
_entity.id
_entity.type
_entity.pdbx_description
1 polymer ?
#
loop_
_entity_poly.entity_id
_entity_poly.type
_entity_poly.pdbx_seq_one_letter_code
_entity_poly.pdbx_strand_id
1 'polypeptide(L)'
;MTDEPLRVLAPGTIRFCPLCAGALGRAPVPPDQREQAVCAACGFVFYLNPKVVAGTIPEQDGRILLTRRSINPGRGLWTFPGGFVDFGESVTDAAMRETFEETGLKVELTGLHNVYSYPGAPVIIVYRASVVGGTLTTCAENDLLEWVTAAQIPWETLAFPSTRDALREWVAGRGQMPGG
;
A
#
# COMPACT_ATOMS: atom_id res chain seq x y z
N MET A 1 -2.93 14.89 -19.73
CA MET A 1 -2.01 14.86 -18.57
C MET A 1 -0.88 13.93 -18.95
N THR A 2 0.34 14.44 -18.94
CA THR A 2 1.55 13.73 -19.37
C THR A 2 1.79 12.52 -18.47
N ASP A 3 2.09 11.39 -19.10
CA ASP A 3 2.42 10.09 -18.47
C ASP A 3 3.84 10.15 -17.84
N GLU A 4 4.10 11.16 -16.99
CA GLU A 4 5.40 11.34 -16.36
C GLU A 4 5.52 10.31 -15.24
N PRO A 5 6.58 9.49 -15.23
CA PRO A 5 6.76 8.48 -14.20
C PRO A 5 6.89 9.16 -12.82
N LEU A 6 6.19 8.63 -11.83
CA LEU A 6 6.31 9.09 -10.45
C LEU A 6 7.79 9.13 -10.05
N ARG A 7 8.26 10.33 -9.63
CA ARG A 7 9.62 10.48 -9.12
C ARG A 7 9.73 9.79 -7.77
N VAL A 8 10.30 8.59 -7.78
CA VAL A 8 10.59 7.85 -6.56
C VAL A 8 11.82 8.44 -5.88
N LEU A 9 11.71 8.68 -4.58
CA LEU A 9 12.88 9.08 -3.78
C LEU A 9 13.91 7.94 -3.79
N ALA A 10 15.12 8.24 -4.26
CA ALA A 10 16.23 7.30 -4.25
C ALA A 10 17.43 7.92 -3.51
N PRO A 11 18.38 7.11 -2.99
CA PRO A 11 19.60 7.64 -2.40
C PRO A 11 20.29 8.61 -3.37
N GLY A 12 20.56 9.84 -2.88
CA GLY A 12 21.20 10.90 -3.67
C GLY A 12 20.24 11.82 -4.45
N THR A 13 18.92 11.56 -4.48
CA THR A 13 17.94 12.50 -5.07
C THR A 13 17.60 13.66 -4.13
N ILE A 14 17.74 13.45 -2.82
CA ILE A 14 17.50 14.48 -1.80
C ILE A 14 18.79 15.28 -1.62
N ARG A 15 18.73 16.56 -1.98
CA ARG A 15 19.91 17.47 -1.96
C ARG A 15 19.92 18.47 -0.83
N PHE A 16 18.75 18.74 -0.23
CA PHE A 16 18.61 19.78 0.77
C PHE A 16 17.98 19.23 2.06
N CYS A 17 18.45 19.73 3.18
CA CYS A 17 17.95 19.37 4.50
C CYS A 17 16.51 19.88 4.70
N PRO A 18 15.57 19.05 5.13
CA PRO A 18 14.19 19.47 5.37
C PRO A 18 14.05 20.39 6.59
N LEU A 19 15.04 20.46 7.50
CA LEU A 19 14.99 21.31 8.67
C LEU A 19 15.55 22.72 8.44
N CYS A 20 16.66 22.85 7.68
CA CYS A 20 17.34 24.13 7.55
C CYS A 20 17.67 24.52 6.10
N ALA A 21 17.21 23.76 5.12
CA ALA A 21 17.51 23.93 3.69
C ALA A 21 19.01 23.87 3.33
N GLY A 22 19.91 23.57 4.26
CA GLY A 22 21.33 23.36 3.98
C GLY A 22 21.58 22.15 3.10
N ALA A 23 22.73 22.13 2.40
CA ALA A 23 23.08 21.00 1.52
C ALA A 23 23.24 19.70 2.32
N LEU A 24 22.71 18.60 1.81
CA LEU A 24 22.93 17.25 2.31
C LEU A 24 24.16 16.65 1.61
N GLY A 25 25.17 16.27 2.41
CA GLY A 25 26.28 15.44 2.00
C GLY A 25 26.07 13.96 2.36
N ARG A 26 27.08 13.13 2.15
CA ARG A 26 27.09 11.75 2.62
C ARG A 26 28.19 11.58 3.66
N ALA A 27 27.84 10.94 4.78
CA ALA A 27 28.78 10.64 5.84
C ALA A 27 28.39 9.34 6.56
N PRO A 28 29.38 8.61 7.12
CA PRO A 28 29.12 7.46 7.98
C PRO A 28 28.47 7.92 9.29
N VAL A 29 27.42 7.21 9.72
CA VAL A 29 26.68 7.51 10.95
C VAL A 29 26.79 6.34 11.93
N PRO A 30 27.17 6.59 13.21
CA PRO A 30 27.17 5.55 14.23
C PRO A 30 25.78 4.93 14.45
N PRO A 31 25.68 3.66 14.96
CA PRO A 31 26.81 2.82 15.40
C PRO A 31 27.44 2.00 14.28
N ASP A 32 26.73 1.73 13.19
CA ASP A 32 27.10 0.76 12.13
C ASP A 32 27.95 1.38 11.01
N GLN A 33 28.25 2.68 11.10
CA GLN A 33 29.03 3.42 10.12
C GLN A 33 28.47 3.38 8.69
N ARG A 34 27.15 3.18 8.55
CA ARG A 34 26.49 3.26 7.25
C ARG A 34 26.44 4.70 6.75
N GLU A 35 26.72 4.88 5.46
CA GLU A 35 26.60 6.18 4.84
C GLU A 35 25.13 6.64 4.74
N GLN A 36 24.84 7.78 5.37
CA GLN A 36 23.55 8.44 5.32
C GLN A 36 23.67 9.85 4.71
N ALA A 37 22.55 10.45 4.38
CA ALA A 37 22.47 11.84 4.00
C ALA A 37 22.56 12.71 5.27
N VAL A 38 23.63 13.49 5.42
CA VAL A 38 23.89 14.32 6.60
C VAL A 38 23.98 15.78 6.19
N CYS A 39 23.29 16.66 6.92
CA CYS A 39 23.34 18.09 6.69
C CYS A 39 24.63 18.70 7.26
N ALA A 40 25.43 19.32 6.40
CA ALA A 40 26.67 19.97 6.81
C ALA A 40 26.43 21.22 7.70
N ALA A 41 25.25 21.84 7.61
CA ALA A 41 24.94 23.08 8.36
C ALA A 41 24.37 22.82 9.76
N CYS A 42 23.48 21.81 9.95
CA CYS A 42 22.81 21.57 11.22
C CYS A 42 23.00 20.16 11.80
N GLY A 43 23.73 19.28 11.13
CA GLY A 43 23.98 17.91 11.58
C GLY A 43 22.80 16.95 11.44
N PHE A 44 21.67 17.38 10.88
CA PHE A 44 20.50 16.52 10.68
C PHE A 44 20.86 15.31 9.79
N VAL A 45 20.51 14.11 10.26
CA VAL A 45 20.67 12.88 9.51
C VAL A 45 19.34 12.52 8.87
N PHE A 46 19.32 12.46 7.54
CA PHE A 46 18.13 12.04 6.78
C PHE A 46 18.20 10.55 6.48
N TYR A 47 17.29 9.77 7.08
CA TYR A 47 17.13 8.36 6.80
C TYR A 47 16.09 8.18 5.69
N LEU A 48 16.50 7.62 4.57
CA LEU A 48 15.58 7.26 3.50
C LEU A 48 15.03 5.85 3.77
N ASN A 49 13.82 5.80 4.28
CA ASN A 49 13.11 4.55 4.56
C ASN A 49 12.04 4.25 3.49
N PRO A 50 11.68 2.97 3.26
CA PRO A 50 10.52 2.65 2.44
C PRO A 50 9.26 3.24 3.07
N LYS A 51 8.36 3.74 2.24
CA LYS A 51 7.02 4.12 2.68
C LYS A 51 6.25 2.87 3.13
N VAL A 52 5.26 3.08 3.99
CA VAL A 52 4.34 2.02 4.41
C VAL A 52 3.00 2.24 3.70
N VAL A 53 2.46 1.17 3.16
CA VAL A 53 1.11 1.09 2.58
C VAL A 53 0.30 0.13 3.43
N ALA A 54 -0.92 0.49 3.75
CA ALA A 54 -1.89 -0.36 4.43
C ALA A 54 -3.10 -0.58 3.52
N GLY A 55 -3.58 -1.81 3.45
CA GLY A 55 -4.75 -2.13 2.65
C GLY A 55 -5.55 -3.28 3.24
N THR A 56 -6.73 -3.50 2.71
CA THR A 56 -7.61 -4.58 3.13
C THR A 56 -8.02 -5.48 1.97
N ILE A 57 -8.32 -6.72 2.27
CA ILE A 57 -9.11 -7.61 1.43
C ILE A 57 -10.52 -7.64 2.05
N PRO A 58 -11.45 -6.77 1.63
CA PRO A 58 -12.81 -6.80 2.15
C PRO A 58 -13.54 -8.05 1.66
N GLU A 59 -14.11 -8.80 2.59
CA GLU A 59 -14.83 -10.05 2.30
C GLU A 59 -16.31 -9.91 2.61
N GLN A 60 -17.15 -10.39 1.70
CA GLN A 60 -18.59 -10.51 1.89
C GLN A 60 -19.15 -11.65 1.04
N ASP A 61 -19.99 -12.51 1.63
CA ASP A 61 -20.66 -13.64 0.97
C ASP A 61 -19.72 -14.52 0.12
N GLY A 62 -18.52 -14.78 0.65
CA GLY A 62 -17.53 -15.60 -0.05
C GLY A 62 -16.83 -14.94 -1.22
N ARG A 63 -17.03 -13.65 -1.43
CA ARG A 63 -16.36 -12.81 -2.44
C ARG A 63 -15.47 -11.79 -1.78
N ILE A 64 -14.51 -11.26 -2.52
CA ILE A 64 -13.67 -10.13 -2.15
C ILE A 64 -13.94 -8.95 -3.05
N LEU A 65 -13.74 -7.74 -2.51
CA LEU A 65 -13.82 -6.51 -3.30
C LEU A 65 -12.47 -6.18 -3.92
N LEU A 66 -12.48 -5.93 -5.22
CA LEU A 66 -11.37 -5.34 -5.95
C LEU A 66 -11.73 -3.96 -6.49
N THR A 67 -10.73 -3.09 -6.57
CA THR A 67 -10.83 -1.75 -7.15
C THR A 67 -10.04 -1.70 -8.46
N ARG A 68 -10.56 -1.05 -9.52
CA ARG A 68 -9.81 -0.79 -10.73
C ARG A 68 -9.25 0.63 -10.69
N ARG A 69 -7.94 0.74 -10.78
CA ARG A 69 -7.23 2.01 -10.66
C ARG A 69 -7.53 2.96 -11.82
N SER A 70 -7.87 4.22 -11.50
CA SER A 70 -8.00 5.30 -12.49
C SER A 70 -6.73 6.14 -12.63
N ILE A 71 -5.73 5.93 -11.75
CA ILE A 71 -4.48 6.72 -11.67
C ILE A 71 -3.24 5.83 -11.81
N ASN A 72 -2.11 6.43 -12.17
CA ASN A 72 -0.80 5.76 -12.18
C ASN A 72 -0.18 5.69 -10.77
N PRO A 73 0.64 4.68 -10.49
CA PRO A 73 0.96 3.52 -11.33
C PRO A 73 -0.18 2.50 -11.44
N GLY A 74 -0.23 1.76 -12.53
CA GLY A 74 -1.19 0.66 -12.69
C GLY A 74 -2.59 1.10 -13.11
N ARG A 75 -2.75 2.22 -13.81
CA ARG A 75 -4.04 2.68 -14.35
C ARG A 75 -4.70 1.61 -15.22
N GLY A 76 -5.98 1.36 -14.97
CA GLY A 76 -6.79 0.32 -15.64
C GLY A 76 -6.59 -1.09 -15.09
N LEU A 77 -5.69 -1.27 -14.11
CA LEU A 77 -5.42 -2.56 -13.48
C LEU A 77 -6.13 -2.67 -12.12
N TRP A 78 -6.28 -3.92 -11.66
CA TRP A 78 -7.03 -4.26 -10.46
C TRP A 78 -6.13 -4.44 -9.24
N THR A 79 -6.64 -4.02 -8.09
CA THR A 79 -6.00 -4.22 -6.78
C THR A 79 -7.07 -4.32 -5.69
N PHE A 80 -6.68 -4.67 -4.47
CA PHE A 80 -7.50 -4.44 -3.28
C PHE A 80 -7.37 -2.97 -2.84
N PRO A 81 -8.33 -2.40 -2.09
CA PRO A 81 -8.26 -1.04 -1.58
C PRO A 81 -7.11 -0.86 -0.59
N GLY A 82 -6.41 0.29 -0.68
CA GLY A 82 -5.32 0.62 0.23
C GLY A 82 -4.39 1.69 -0.30
N GLY A 83 -3.76 2.42 0.63
CA GLY A 83 -2.89 3.54 0.33
C GLY A 83 -1.81 3.76 1.39
N PHE A 84 -1.18 4.91 1.36
CA PHE A 84 -0.10 5.24 2.27
C PHE A 84 -0.60 5.50 3.70
N VAL A 85 0.18 4.98 4.67
CA VAL A 85 -0.01 5.32 6.08
C VAL A 85 0.50 6.73 6.31
N ASP A 86 -0.36 7.60 6.83
CA ASP A 86 -0.01 8.97 7.14
C ASP A 86 0.74 9.10 8.47
N PHE A 87 1.52 10.18 8.61
CA PHE A 87 2.22 10.44 9.86
C PHE A 87 1.22 10.69 10.99
N GLY A 88 1.33 9.91 12.06
CA GLY A 88 0.50 10.04 13.25
C GLY A 88 -0.73 9.14 13.31
N GLU A 89 -0.99 8.33 12.27
CA GLU A 89 -2.04 7.30 12.32
C GLU A 89 -1.45 5.89 12.53
N SER A 90 -2.25 4.98 13.01
CA SER A 90 -1.89 3.56 13.07
C SER A 90 -2.07 2.89 11.71
N VAL A 91 -1.33 1.80 11.46
CA VAL A 91 -1.46 1.03 10.22
C VAL A 91 -2.88 0.45 10.05
N THR A 92 -3.53 0.06 11.16
CA THR A 92 -4.90 -0.45 11.17
C THR A 92 -5.92 0.63 10.82
N ASP A 93 -5.73 1.84 11.35
CA ASP A 93 -6.62 2.96 11.04
C ASP A 93 -6.46 3.39 9.58
N ALA A 94 -5.21 3.44 9.07
CA ALA A 94 -4.93 3.71 7.67
C ALA A 94 -5.62 2.69 6.75
N ALA A 95 -5.54 1.39 7.05
CA ALA A 95 -6.19 0.35 6.24
C ALA A 95 -7.71 0.52 6.17
N MET A 96 -8.35 0.86 7.29
CA MET A 96 -9.80 1.11 7.33
C MET A 96 -10.17 2.43 6.65
N ARG A 97 -9.41 3.49 6.85
CA ARG A 97 -9.60 4.80 6.21
C ARG A 97 -9.52 4.70 4.70
N GLU A 98 -8.44 4.11 4.19
CA GLU A 98 -8.22 3.92 2.75
C GLU A 98 -9.34 3.08 2.12
N THR A 99 -9.76 2.01 2.80
CA THR A 99 -10.91 1.20 2.34
C THR A 99 -12.16 2.04 2.22
N PHE A 100 -12.45 2.88 3.23
CA PHE A 100 -13.62 3.75 3.20
C PHE A 100 -13.52 4.83 2.12
N GLU A 101 -12.37 5.50 1.99
CA GLU A 101 -12.13 6.56 1.00
C GLU A 101 -12.22 6.05 -0.44
N GLU A 102 -11.67 4.86 -0.70
CA GLU A 102 -11.67 4.27 -2.03
C GLU A 102 -12.98 3.56 -2.40
N THR A 103 -13.75 3.07 -1.43
CA THR A 103 -14.90 2.19 -1.72
C THR A 103 -16.22 2.64 -1.11
N GLY A 104 -16.21 3.58 -0.17
CA GLY A 104 -17.39 3.96 0.63
C GLY A 104 -17.82 2.93 1.66
N LEU A 105 -17.12 1.79 1.77
CA LEU A 105 -17.46 0.72 2.71
C LEU A 105 -16.78 0.92 4.06
N LYS A 106 -17.53 0.66 5.13
CA LYS A 106 -17.00 0.54 6.49
C LYS A 106 -16.66 -0.92 6.74
N VAL A 107 -15.46 -1.16 7.24
CA VAL A 107 -14.96 -2.52 7.50
C VAL A 107 -14.44 -2.65 8.93
N GLU A 108 -14.50 -3.88 9.45
CA GLU A 108 -13.78 -4.32 10.64
C GLU A 108 -12.67 -5.29 10.22
N LEU A 109 -11.46 -5.07 10.76
CA LEU A 109 -10.34 -5.93 10.48
C LEU A 109 -10.50 -7.26 11.21
N THR A 110 -10.44 -8.37 10.48
CA THR A 110 -10.56 -9.73 11.05
C THR A 110 -9.20 -10.38 11.36
N GLY A 111 -8.11 -9.78 10.88
CA GLY A 111 -6.75 -10.20 11.16
C GLY A 111 -5.75 -9.72 10.12
N LEU A 112 -4.47 -9.81 10.46
CA LEU A 112 -3.40 -9.57 9.51
C LEU A 112 -3.43 -10.69 8.46
N HIS A 113 -3.48 -10.30 7.18
CA HIS A 113 -3.34 -11.27 6.09
C HIS A 113 -1.87 -11.59 5.87
N ASN A 114 -1.07 -10.60 5.49
CA ASN A 114 0.38 -10.73 5.37
C ASN A 114 1.06 -9.36 5.21
N VAL A 115 2.40 -9.39 5.21
CA VAL A 115 3.26 -8.23 4.92
C VAL A 115 4.12 -8.54 3.70
N TYR A 116 4.08 -7.67 2.70
CA TYR A 116 4.85 -7.80 1.45
C TYR A 116 5.92 -6.73 1.37
N SER A 117 7.13 -7.13 1.00
CA SER A 117 8.26 -6.21 0.85
C SER A 117 9.11 -6.63 -0.34
N TYR A 118 9.37 -5.69 -1.23
CA TYR A 118 10.18 -5.89 -2.44
C TYR A 118 11.25 -4.80 -2.52
N PRO A 119 12.46 -5.08 -3.04
CA PRO A 119 13.50 -4.08 -3.19
C PRO A 119 13.01 -2.87 -4.01
N GLY A 120 13.16 -1.67 -3.44
CA GLY A 120 12.77 -0.41 -4.09
C GLY A 120 11.27 -0.07 -4.06
N ALA A 121 10.45 -0.91 -3.43
CA ALA A 121 9.01 -0.71 -3.25
C ALA A 121 8.66 -0.31 -1.80
N PRO A 122 7.44 0.18 -1.55
CA PRO A 122 6.92 0.31 -0.20
C PRO A 122 6.83 -1.04 0.53
N VAL A 123 6.75 -1.01 1.85
CA VAL A 123 6.26 -2.14 2.66
C VAL A 123 4.74 -2.11 2.63
N ILE A 124 4.12 -3.21 2.21
CA ILE A 124 2.67 -3.32 2.06
C ILE A 124 2.13 -4.26 3.13
N ILE A 125 1.27 -3.76 4.00
CA ILE A 125 0.63 -4.49 5.08
C ILE A 125 -0.83 -4.69 4.71
N VAL A 126 -1.26 -5.94 4.58
CA VAL A 126 -2.60 -6.31 4.12
C VAL A 126 -3.37 -6.99 5.24
N TYR A 127 -4.57 -6.52 5.50
CA TYR A 127 -5.50 -7.10 6.46
C TYR A 127 -6.67 -7.78 5.75
N ARG A 128 -7.19 -8.84 6.35
CA ARG A 128 -8.51 -9.35 6.02
C ARG A 128 -9.55 -8.49 6.75
N ALA A 129 -10.69 -8.24 6.11
CA ALA A 129 -11.70 -7.38 6.67
C ALA A 129 -13.10 -7.84 6.30
N SER A 130 -14.04 -7.69 7.24
CA SER A 130 -15.47 -7.91 7.02
C SER A 130 -16.17 -6.57 6.82
N VAL A 131 -17.11 -6.50 5.87
CA VAL A 131 -17.92 -5.31 5.65
C VAL A 131 -18.98 -5.22 6.75
N VAL A 132 -19.03 -4.06 7.43
CA VAL A 132 -19.98 -3.79 8.52
C VAL A 132 -20.96 -2.66 8.16
N GLY A 133 -20.80 -2.02 7.02
CA GLY A 133 -21.70 -0.95 6.57
C GLY A 133 -21.14 -0.11 5.43
N GLY A 134 -21.76 1.01 5.16
CA GLY A 134 -21.38 1.91 4.06
C GLY A 134 -22.14 1.60 2.78
N THR A 135 -21.87 2.38 1.74
CA THR A 135 -22.44 2.22 0.40
C THR A 135 -21.33 2.20 -0.61
N LEU A 136 -21.29 1.16 -1.45
CA LEU A 136 -20.26 1.00 -2.48
C LEU A 136 -20.26 2.19 -3.45
N THR A 137 -19.17 2.94 -3.47
CA THR A 137 -19.01 4.16 -4.26
C THR A 137 -17.57 4.28 -4.72
N THR A 138 -17.35 4.56 -6.00
CA THR A 138 -16.03 4.88 -6.56
C THR A 138 -15.55 6.26 -6.11
N CYS A 139 -14.25 6.47 -6.17
CA CYS A 139 -13.60 7.76 -5.91
C CYS A 139 -12.79 8.24 -7.13
N ALA A 140 -11.99 9.31 -6.97
CA ALA A 140 -11.14 9.81 -8.04
C ALA A 140 -10.00 8.84 -8.41
N GLU A 141 -9.61 7.94 -7.51
CA GLU A 141 -8.49 7.00 -7.68
C GLU A 141 -8.89 5.67 -8.29
N ASN A 142 -10.20 5.37 -8.36
CA ASN A 142 -10.73 4.17 -9.00
C ASN A 142 -11.99 4.47 -9.82
N ASP A 143 -12.20 3.71 -10.87
CA ASP A 143 -13.34 3.87 -11.77
C ASP A 143 -14.31 2.69 -11.77
N LEU A 144 -13.90 1.56 -11.18
CA LEU A 144 -14.73 0.37 -11.00
C LEU A 144 -14.44 -0.30 -9.67
N LEU A 145 -15.50 -0.87 -9.09
CA LEU A 145 -15.48 -1.70 -7.90
C LEU A 145 -16.21 -3.00 -8.22
N GLU A 146 -15.60 -4.15 -7.94
CA GLU A 146 -16.20 -5.43 -8.30
C GLU A 146 -16.01 -6.48 -7.20
N TRP A 147 -17.10 -7.15 -6.84
CA TRP A 147 -17.09 -8.31 -5.97
C TRP A 147 -16.79 -9.57 -6.77
N VAL A 148 -15.64 -10.19 -6.51
CA VAL A 148 -15.18 -11.36 -7.24
C VAL A 148 -15.04 -12.59 -6.35
N THR A 149 -15.39 -13.75 -6.88
CA THR A 149 -15.02 -15.05 -6.30
C THR A 149 -13.58 -15.40 -6.65
N ALA A 150 -13.01 -16.42 -6.00
CA ALA A 150 -11.66 -16.92 -6.32
C ALA A 150 -11.46 -17.25 -7.81
N ALA A 151 -12.52 -17.79 -8.46
CA ALA A 151 -12.47 -18.16 -9.88
C ALA A 151 -12.54 -16.94 -10.83
N GLN A 152 -13.03 -15.81 -10.35
CA GLN A 152 -13.22 -14.59 -11.14
C GLN A 152 -12.08 -13.58 -10.98
N ILE A 153 -11.07 -13.86 -10.17
CA ILE A 153 -9.93 -12.96 -9.98
C ILE A 153 -9.25 -12.71 -11.32
N PRO A 154 -9.08 -11.44 -11.75
CA PRO A 154 -8.52 -11.09 -13.06
C PRO A 154 -6.98 -11.12 -13.03
N TRP A 155 -6.39 -12.31 -12.92
CA TRP A 155 -4.96 -12.57 -12.68
C TRP A 155 -4.02 -11.84 -13.64
N GLU A 156 -4.42 -11.67 -14.91
CA GLU A 156 -3.57 -11.05 -15.94
C GLU A 156 -3.54 -9.52 -15.84
N THR A 157 -4.52 -8.93 -15.15
CA THR A 157 -4.67 -7.48 -15.04
C THR A 157 -4.55 -6.97 -13.60
N LEU A 158 -3.84 -7.69 -12.73
CA LEU A 158 -3.52 -7.23 -11.39
C LEU A 158 -2.40 -6.19 -11.41
N ALA A 159 -2.58 -5.10 -10.65
CA ALA A 159 -1.73 -3.92 -10.71
C ALA A 159 -0.31 -4.16 -10.14
N PHE A 160 -0.17 -4.95 -9.08
CA PHE A 160 1.08 -5.05 -8.34
C PHE A 160 1.43 -6.51 -7.99
N PRO A 161 2.74 -6.82 -7.84
CA PRO A 161 3.16 -8.12 -7.32
C PRO A 161 2.53 -8.46 -5.96
N SER A 162 2.45 -7.49 -5.05
CA SER A 162 1.81 -7.65 -3.73
C SER A 162 0.33 -8.02 -3.83
N THR A 163 -0.41 -7.43 -4.78
CA THR A 163 -1.81 -7.80 -5.03
C THR A 163 -1.90 -9.25 -5.48
N ARG A 164 -1.05 -9.66 -6.41
CA ARG A 164 -1.02 -11.03 -6.92
C ARG A 164 -0.70 -12.04 -5.82
N ASP A 165 0.31 -11.75 -5.01
CA ASP A 165 0.75 -12.66 -3.95
C ASP A 165 -0.31 -12.76 -2.85
N ALA A 166 -0.89 -11.62 -2.41
CA ALA A 166 -1.97 -11.61 -1.43
C ALA A 166 -3.20 -12.40 -1.88
N LEU A 167 -3.62 -12.22 -3.12
CA LEU A 167 -4.78 -12.95 -3.65
C LEU A 167 -4.52 -14.44 -3.85
N ARG A 168 -3.29 -14.85 -4.19
CA ARG A 168 -2.90 -16.26 -4.23
C ARG A 168 -3.00 -16.92 -2.86
N GLU A 169 -2.49 -16.24 -1.83
CA GLU A 169 -2.56 -16.71 -0.44
C GLU A 169 -4.00 -16.77 0.05
N TRP A 170 -4.81 -15.76 -0.28
CA TRP A 170 -6.24 -15.78 0.05
C TRP A 170 -6.97 -16.98 -0.57
N VAL A 171 -6.74 -17.28 -1.85
CA VAL A 171 -7.32 -18.45 -2.52
C VAL A 171 -6.85 -19.76 -1.88
N ALA A 172 -5.54 -19.88 -1.60
CA ALA A 172 -4.96 -21.07 -0.97
C ALA A 172 -5.53 -21.34 0.42
N GLY A 173 -5.74 -20.29 1.23
CA GLY A 173 -6.31 -20.37 2.57
C GLY A 173 -7.76 -20.89 2.60
N ARG A 174 -8.52 -20.70 1.53
CA ARG A 174 -9.90 -21.24 1.41
C ARG A 174 -9.95 -22.73 1.14
N GLY A 175 -8.92 -23.28 0.51
CA GLY A 175 -8.82 -24.73 0.26
C GLY A 175 -8.53 -25.56 1.52
N GLN A 176 -8.17 -24.91 2.63
CA GLN A 176 -7.81 -25.56 3.90
C GLN A 176 -8.89 -25.44 4.99
N MET A 177 -10.06 -24.86 4.68
CA MET A 177 -11.17 -24.86 5.63
C MET A 177 -11.68 -26.30 5.77
N PRO A 178 -11.61 -26.93 6.95
CA PRO A 178 -12.21 -28.24 7.17
C PRO A 178 -13.71 -28.12 6.89
N GLY A 179 -14.21 -28.97 6.02
CA GLY A 179 -15.64 -29.09 5.78
C GLY A 179 -16.35 -29.35 7.11
N GLY A 180 -17.29 -28.47 7.46
CA GLY A 180 -18.18 -28.63 8.60
C GLY A 180 -19.16 -29.78 8.38
#